data_4c143e478dde7a5c4bb58934f5ad6950
#
_entry.id   4c143e478dde7a5c4bb58934f5ad6950
#
_cell.length_a   1.000
_cell.length_b   1.000
_cell.length_c   1.000
_cell.angle_alpha   90.00
_cell.angle_beta   90.00
_cell.angle_gamma   90.00
#
_symmetry.space_group_name_H-M   'P 1'
#
loop_
_entity.id
_entity.type
_entity.pdbx_description
1 polymer ?
#
loop_
_entity_poly.entity_id
_entity_poly.type
_entity_poly.pdbx_seq_one_letter_code
_entity_poly.pdbx_strand_id
1 'polypeptide(L)'
;VGGLHTASDMRAEPWQAGPALARAAVRRGAVIVEDCAARVLDVQGGRVAGLWTVQGLIRAPEVLVAGGAWSSLFLRRHGVNIPQLSVRASVMATDLMEAVHEGGALFDDLAFRRRVDGGYTLALSDAHDFWIGPDAFRHFRAFWPQLRSDPFGRRYRAMAPKGYPDAWGTARRWEKDDETPFERMRVLDPAPNRRWLTEARRRFQAAWPALAQVSVRTEWAGMIDVLPDELPVMERHAALPGLSIATGTSGHGFGIGPGYGRVMADLIAGNDPGHDLTPFRLSRFRT
;
A
#
# COMPACT_ATOMS: atom_id res chain seq x y z
N VAL A 1 2.79 -29.87 -16.13
CA VAL A 1 3.06 -28.49 -15.74
C VAL A 1 2.29 -27.61 -16.71
N GLY A 2 1.48 -26.69 -16.19
CA GLY A 2 0.68 -25.74 -16.98
C GLY A 2 1.03 -24.31 -16.62
N GLY A 3 0.56 -23.34 -17.44
CA GLY A 3 0.71 -21.92 -17.19
C GLY A 3 -0.50 -21.16 -17.71
N LEU A 4 -0.74 -19.99 -17.14
CA LEU A 4 -1.70 -19.01 -17.63
C LEU A 4 -0.93 -17.83 -18.25
N HIS A 5 -1.31 -17.46 -19.48
CA HIS A 5 -0.75 -16.32 -20.18
C HIS A 5 -1.87 -15.37 -20.60
N THR A 6 -1.70 -14.09 -20.27
CA THR A 6 -2.61 -13.03 -20.67
C THR A 6 -1.89 -12.09 -21.64
N ALA A 7 -2.22 -12.20 -22.92
CA ALA A 7 -1.54 -11.44 -23.98
C ALA A 7 -1.74 -9.91 -23.87
N SER A 8 -2.82 -9.47 -23.20
CA SER A 8 -3.12 -8.06 -22.97
C SER A 8 -2.50 -7.46 -21.72
N ASP A 9 -1.77 -8.26 -20.93
CA ASP A 9 -1.09 -7.74 -19.75
C ASP A 9 -0.06 -6.69 -20.14
N MET A 10 -0.02 -5.64 -19.32
CA MET A 10 0.90 -4.52 -19.50
C MET A 10 1.81 -4.39 -18.29
N ARG A 11 2.93 -3.76 -18.48
CA ARG A 11 3.86 -3.37 -17.42
C ARG A 11 4.09 -1.86 -17.43
N ALA A 12 4.39 -1.31 -16.28
CA ALA A 12 4.83 0.07 -16.15
C ALA A 12 5.99 0.15 -15.16
N GLU A 13 6.70 1.27 -15.21
CA GLU A 13 7.79 1.57 -14.27
C GLU A 13 7.25 2.48 -13.15
N PRO A 14 7.09 1.97 -11.90
CA PRO A 14 6.45 2.73 -10.83
C PRO A 14 7.12 4.07 -10.54
N TRP A 15 8.45 4.12 -10.58
CA TRP A 15 9.23 5.35 -10.38
C TRP A 15 9.08 6.40 -11.49
N GLN A 16 8.54 6.01 -12.65
CA GLN A 16 8.21 6.93 -13.75
C GLN A 16 6.71 7.25 -13.77
N ALA A 17 5.87 6.23 -13.59
CA ALA A 17 4.42 6.37 -13.70
C ALA A 17 3.83 7.29 -12.61
N GLY A 18 4.22 7.10 -11.35
CA GLY A 18 3.77 7.94 -10.24
C GLY A 18 4.09 9.43 -10.45
N PRO A 19 5.36 9.81 -10.65
CA PRO A 19 5.72 11.19 -10.92
C PRO A 19 5.10 11.75 -12.22
N ALA A 20 4.89 10.93 -13.24
CA ALA A 20 4.23 11.37 -14.47
C ALA A 20 2.76 11.72 -14.25
N LEU A 21 2.03 10.89 -13.48
CA LEU A 21 0.65 11.17 -13.07
C LEU A 21 0.56 12.44 -12.21
N ALA A 22 1.48 12.62 -11.27
CA ALA A 22 1.56 13.82 -10.44
C ALA A 22 1.74 15.08 -11.30
N ARG A 23 2.71 15.07 -12.22
CA ARG A 23 2.91 16.19 -13.17
C ARG A 23 1.68 16.43 -14.06
N ALA A 24 0.99 15.37 -14.47
CA ALA A 24 -0.24 15.50 -15.26
C ALA A 24 -1.39 16.13 -14.45
N ALA A 25 -1.51 15.79 -13.17
CA ALA A 25 -2.48 16.40 -12.25
C ALA A 25 -2.17 17.89 -12.05
N VAL A 26 -0.91 18.24 -11.80
CA VAL A 26 -0.48 19.66 -11.64
C VAL A 26 -0.80 20.48 -12.89
N ARG A 27 -0.54 19.96 -14.10
CA ARG A 27 -0.93 20.64 -15.33
C ARG A 27 -2.44 20.87 -15.48
N ARG A 28 -3.26 20.13 -14.71
CA ARG A 28 -4.72 20.29 -14.66
C ARG A 28 -5.19 21.11 -13.45
N GLY A 29 -4.29 21.76 -12.74
CA GLY A 29 -4.58 22.64 -11.62
C GLY A 29 -4.55 21.98 -10.25
N ALA A 30 -4.13 20.74 -10.11
CA ALA A 30 -3.90 20.16 -8.80
C ALA A 30 -2.65 20.81 -8.14
N VAL A 31 -2.73 21.01 -6.82
CA VAL A 31 -1.59 21.47 -6.01
C VAL A 31 -1.06 20.29 -5.23
N ILE A 32 0.24 20.00 -5.38
CA ILE A 32 0.93 18.99 -4.60
C ILE A 32 1.82 19.71 -3.59
N VAL A 33 1.61 19.43 -2.31
CA VAL A 33 2.38 20.01 -1.21
C VAL A 33 3.18 18.90 -0.56
N GLU A 34 4.48 18.90 -0.78
CA GLU A 34 5.42 17.98 -0.15
C GLU A 34 5.77 18.44 1.27
N ASP A 35 6.32 17.55 2.08
CA ASP A 35 6.69 17.82 3.49
C ASP A 35 5.56 18.40 4.35
N CYS A 36 4.31 18.07 4.00
CA CYS A 36 3.11 18.55 4.64
C CYS A 36 2.31 17.38 5.26
N ALA A 37 2.72 16.97 6.44
CA ALA A 37 2.02 15.89 7.14
C ALA A 37 0.60 16.32 7.55
N ALA A 38 -0.38 15.46 7.26
CA ALA A 38 -1.75 15.58 7.74
C ALA A 38 -1.81 15.20 9.21
N ARG A 39 -2.39 16.03 10.07
CA ARG A 39 -2.49 15.79 11.51
C ARG A 39 -3.85 15.26 11.92
N VAL A 40 -4.90 16.03 11.69
CA VAL A 40 -6.28 15.68 12.05
C VAL A 40 -7.27 16.32 11.09
N LEU A 41 -8.41 15.68 10.89
CA LEU A 41 -9.54 16.30 10.17
C LEU A 41 -10.09 17.46 10.99
N ASP A 42 -10.41 18.58 10.33
CA ASP A 42 -11.24 19.64 10.91
C ASP A 42 -12.70 19.23 10.72
N VAL A 43 -13.38 18.94 11.84
CA VAL A 43 -14.78 18.49 11.85
C VAL A 43 -15.64 19.55 12.51
N GLN A 44 -16.62 20.08 11.79
CA GLN A 44 -17.54 21.11 12.26
C GLN A 44 -18.99 20.68 11.98
N GLY A 45 -19.84 20.76 13.00
CA GLY A 45 -21.25 20.32 12.86
C GLY A 45 -21.39 18.87 12.40
N GLY A 46 -20.49 17.97 12.77
CA GLY A 46 -20.53 16.56 12.43
C GLY A 46 -20.11 16.23 10.99
N ARG A 47 -19.52 17.16 10.26
CA ARG A 47 -18.98 16.93 8.91
C ARG A 47 -17.55 17.47 8.78
N VAL A 48 -16.82 16.98 7.78
CA VAL A 48 -15.50 17.49 7.43
C VAL A 48 -15.63 18.92 6.89
N ALA A 49 -14.77 19.80 7.41
CA ALA A 49 -14.62 21.20 7.00
C ALA A 49 -13.20 21.49 6.52
N GLY A 50 -12.27 20.57 6.74
CA GLY A 50 -10.88 20.73 6.35
C GLY A 50 -9.94 19.69 6.95
N LEU A 51 -8.66 20.00 6.87
CA LEU A 51 -7.56 19.17 7.35
C LEU A 51 -6.51 20.05 8.03
N TRP A 52 -6.19 19.77 9.27
CA TRP A 52 -5.03 20.35 9.95
C TRP A 52 -3.77 19.63 9.51
N THR A 53 -2.79 20.40 9.11
CA THR A 53 -1.47 19.93 8.67
C THR A 53 -0.36 20.61 9.48
N VAL A 54 0.88 20.19 9.26
CA VAL A 54 2.06 20.87 9.83
C VAL A 54 2.20 22.32 9.35
N GLN A 55 1.59 22.66 8.20
CA GLN A 55 1.63 24.01 7.61
C GLN A 55 0.36 24.83 7.94
N GLY A 56 -0.54 24.29 8.78
CA GLY A 56 -1.77 24.94 9.18
C GLY A 56 -3.03 24.27 8.65
N LEU A 57 -4.16 24.98 8.74
CA LEU A 57 -5.46 24.49 8.31
C LEU A 57 -5.67 24.67 6.80
N ILE A 58 -5.96 23.56 6.13
CA ILE A 58 -6.48 23.56 4.76
C ILE A 58 -7.99 23.39 4.83
N ARG A 59 -8.75 24.38 4.40
CA ARG A 59 -10.21 24.32 4.34
C ARG A 59 -10.66 23.56 3.10
N ALA A 60 -11.44 22.49 3.28
CA ALA A 60 -11.99 21.69 2.21
C ALA A 60 -13.25 20.96 2.70
N PRO A 61 -14.36 21.00 1.96
CA PRO A 61 -15.59 20.29 2.34
C PRO A 61 -15.49 18.77 2.14
N GLU A 62 -14.51 18.31 1.37
CA GLU A 62 -14.26 16.89 1.07
C GLU A 62 -12.76 16.60 1.28
N VAL A 63 -12.47 15.52 1.99
CA VAL A 63 -11.10 15.02 2.24
C VAL A 63 -11.05 13.55 1.88
N LEU A 64 -10.13 13.17 1.01
CA LEU A 64 -9.83 11.79 0.68
C LEU A 64 -8.62 11.30 1.48
N VAL A 65 -8.79 10.25 2.27
CA VAL A 65 -7.69 9.57 2.95
C VAL A 65 -7.21 8.39 2.09
N ALA A 66 -6.00 8.53 1.55
CA ALA A 66 -5.31 7.55 0.73
C ALA A 66 -3.87 7.30 1.26
N GLY A 67 -3.75 7.16 2.58
CA GLY A 67 -2.47 7.11 3.31
C GLY A 67 -1.80 5.73 3.36
N GLY A 68 -2.28 4.72 2.60
CA GLY A 68 -1.72 3.38 2.60
C GLY A 68 -1.62 2.81 4.02
N ALA A 69 -0.45 2.33 4.41
CA ALA A 69 -0.22 1.73 5.74
C ALA A 69 -0.52 2.67 6.93
N TRP A 70 -0.59 3.98 6.72
CA TRP A 70 -0.93 4.98 7.74
C TRP A 70 -2.44 5.22 7.89
N SER A 71 -3.26 4.78 6.93
CA SER A 71 -4.70 5.13 6.87
C SER A 71 -5.46 4.69 8.13
N SER A 72 -5.26 3.46 8.59
CA SER A 72 -5.94 2.94 9.79
C SER A 72 -5.62 3.76 11.03
N LEU A 73 -4.35 4.12 11.24
CA LEU A 73 -3.92 4.92 12.38
C LEU A 73 -4.55 6.32 12.35
N PHE A 74 -4.52 6.99 11.17
CA PHE A 74 -5.12 8.31 10.99
C PHE A 74 -6.63 8.28 11.21
N LEU A 75 -7.32 7.37 10.57
CA LEU A 75 -8.79 7.28 10.59
C LEU A 75 -9.33 6.90 11.97
N ARG A 76 -8.61 6.09 12.71
CA ARG A 76 -8.99 5.70 14.09
C ARG A 76 -9.08 6.89 15.02
N ARG A 77 -8.25 7.90 14.85
CA ARG A 77 -8.34 9.17 15.61
C ARG A 77 -9.72 9.82 15.47
N HIS A 78 -10.39 9.58 14.33
CA HIS A 78 -11.71 10.11 13.98
C HIS A 78 -12.85 9.10 14.15
N GLY A 79 -12.63 8.02 14.92
CA GLY A 79 -13.64 7.02 15.20
C GLY A 79 -13.91 6.03 14.06
N VAL A 80 -13.15 6.12 12.96
CA VAL A 80 -13.27 5.19 11.83
C VAL A 80 -12.26 4.06 12.00
N ASN A 81 -12.77 2.84 12.18
CA ASN A 81 -11.95 1.66 12.43
C ASN A 81 -11.88 0.78 11.18
N ILE A 82 -10.70 0.60 10.64
CA ILE A 82 -10.42 -0.28 9.50
C ILE A 82 -9.59 -1.46 9.99
N PRO A 83 -9.97 -2.71 9.71
CA PRO A 83 -9.18 -3.89 10.07
C PRO A 83 -7.99 -4.03 9.11
N GLN A 84 -7.05 -3.12 9.22
CA GLN A 84 -5.86 -3.03 8.36
C GLN A 84 -4.62 -3.41 9.17
N LEU A 85 -3.83 -4.31 8.60
CA LEU A 85 -2.50 -4.66 9.06
C LEU A 85 -1.48 -4.26 7.99
N SER A 86 -0.19 -4.42 8.30
CA SER A 86 0.87 -4.12 7.34
C SER A 86 1.90 -5.23 7.31
N VAL A 87 2.34 -5.58 6.10
CA VAL A 87 3.43 -6.53 5.89
C VAL A 87 4.56 -5.86 5.10
N ARG A 88 5.80 -6.27 5.36
CA ARG A 88 6.95 -5.82 4.59
C ARG A 88 7.21 -6.79 3.45
N ALA A 89 7.22 -6.29 2.21
CA ALA A 89 7.69 -6.98 1.04
C ALA A 89 9.08 -6.46 0.63
N SER A 90 9.99 -7.36 0.29
CA SER A 90 11.35 -7.02 -0.15
C SER A 90 11.52 -7.30 -1.63
N VAL A 91 12.17 -6.40 -2.32
CA VAL A 91 12.30 -6.38 -3.78
C VAL A 91 13.72 -6.04 -4.15
N MET A 92 14.23 -6.60 -5.27
CA MET A 92 15.51 -6.19 -5.85
C MET A 92 15.36 -5.86 -7.33
N ALA A 93 16.26 -5.03 -7.82
CA ALA A 93 16.51 -4.82 -9.24
C ALA A 93 17.87 -5.39 -9.63
N THR A 94 17.92 -6.11 -10.74
CA THR A 94 19.17 -6.57 -11.32
C THR A 94 19.80 -5.49 -12.18
N ASP A 95 21.08 -5.64 -12.49
CA ASP A 95 21.70 -4.92 -13.60
C ASP A 95 21.13 -5.39 -14.94
N LEU A 96 21.56 -4.73 -16.01
CA LEU A 96 21.26 -5.13 -17.39
C LEU A 96 21.69 -6.59 -17.61
N MET A 97 20.81 -7.38 -18.19
CA MET A 97 21.07 -8.78 -18.48
C MET A 97 20.25 -9.28 -19.66
N GLU A 98 20.62 -10.45 -20.19
CA GLU A 98 19.89 -11.11 -21.27
C GLU A 98 18.43 -11.33 -20.91
N ALA A 99 17.54 -11.16 -21.90
CA ALA A 99 16.11 -11.32 -21.71
C ALA A 99 15.72 -12.79 -21.67
N VAL A 100 15.13 -13.23 -20.57
CA VAL A 100 14.49 -14.55 -20.44
C VAL A 100 13.00 -14.49 -20.68
N HIS A 101 12.39 -13.31 -20.43
CA HIS A 101 10.99 -13.02 -20.69
C HIS A 101 10.78 -11.50 -20.71
N GLU A 102 10.02 -10.99 -21.67
CA GLU A 102 9.86 -9.53 -21.87
C GLU A 102 8.76 -8.91 -20.99
N GLY A 103 7.90 -9.71 -20.39
CA GLY A 103 6.80 -9.26 -19.54
C GLY A 103 7.08 -9.32 -18.05
N GLY A 104 6.00 -9.38 -17.28
CA GLY A 104 5.97 -9.83 -15.90
C GLY A 104 5.51 -11.29 -15.83
N ALA A 105 6.04 -12.05 -14.90
CA ALA A 105 5.64 -13.42 -14.69
C ALA A 105 5.78 -13.85 -13.23
N LEU A 106 5.03 -14.85 -12.86
CA LEU A 106 5.16 -15.61 -11.61
C LEU A 106 5.52 -17.05 -11.98
N PHE A 107 6.64 -17.55 -11.47
CA PHE A 107 7.10 -18.92 -11.65
C PHE A 107 7.38 -19.50 -10.26
N ASP A 108 6.64 -20.51 -9.87
CA ASP A 108 6.50 -20.93 -8.48
C ASP A 108 6.19 -19.69 -7.62
N ASP A 109 6.95 -19.42 -6.59
CA ASP A 109 6.77 -18.22 -5.75
C ASP A 109 7.70 -17.05 -6.14
N LEU A 110 8.35 -17.14 -7.30
CA LEU A 110 9.21 -16.09 -7.83
C LEU A 110 8.45 -15.18 -8.78
N ALA A 111 8.20 -13.95 -8.33
CA ALA A 111 7.69 -12.89 -9.19
C ALA A 111 8.85 -12.14 -9.83
N PHE A 112 8.81 -11.95 -11.14
CA PHE A 112 9.79 -11.16 -11.87
C PHE A 112 9.16 -10.35 -13.00
N ARG A 113 9.77 -9.22 -13.31
CA ARG A 113 9.30 -8.29 -14.32
C ARG A 113 10.48 -7.66 -15.06
N ARG A 114 10.47 -7.73 -16.40
CA ARG A 114 11.43 -7.03 -17.25
C ARG A 114 11.28 -5.52 -17.06
N ARG A 115 12.39 -4.82 -16.89
CA ARG A 115 12.46 -3.36 -16.75
C ARG A 115 12.87 -2.72 -18.06
N VAL A 116 12.53 -1.45 -18.24
CA VAL A 116 12.91 -0.69 -19.45
C VAL A 116 14.42 -0.49 -19.58
N ASP A 117 15.16 -0.56 -18.45
CA ASP A 117 16.64 -0.47 -18.45
C ASP A 117 17.33 -1.79 -18.77
N GLY A 118 16.56 -2.82 -19.13
CA GLY A 118 17.07 -4.13 -19.52
C GLY A 118 17.43 -5.06 -18.34
N GLY A 119 17.21 -4.65 -17.11
CA GLY A 119 17.27 -5.53 -15.93
C GLY A 119 15.93 -6.18 -15.59
N TYR A 120 15.87 -6.88 -14.47
CA TYR A 120 14.65 -7.43 -13.88
C TYR A 120 14.39 -6.87 -12.49
N THR A 121 13.12 -6.71 -12.15
CA THR A 121 12.65 -6.61 -10.78
C THR A 121 12.32 -8.02 -10.31
N LEU A 122 12.85 -8.45 -9.16
CA LEU A 122 12.64 -9.76 -8.56
C LEU A 122 12.07 -9.63 -7.16
N ALA A 123 11.10 -10.46 -6.83
CA ALA A 123 10.54 -10.60 -5.50
C ALA A 123 10.03 -12.03 -5.27
N LEU A 124 9.89 -12.45 -4.02
CA LEU A 124 9.11 -13.63 -3.68
C LEU A 124 7.66 -13.21 -3.38
N SER A 125 6.70 -13.88 -3.96
CA SER A 125 5.28 -13.55 -3.83
C SER A 125 4.69 -13.91 -2.46
N ASP A 126 5.27 -14.93 -1.81
CA ASP A 126 4.83 -15.48 -0.53
C ASP A 126 5.68 -15.02 0.68
N ALA A 127 6.78 -14.34 0.43
CA ALA A 127 7.76 -14.01 1.45
C ALA A 127 7.57 -12.61 2.03
N HIS A 128 6.69 -12.50 3.01
CA HIS A 128 6.39 -11.26 3.71
C HIS A 128 6.78 -11.33 5.18
N ASP A 129 7.36 -10.24 5.72
CA ASP A 129 7.55 -10.10 7.15
C ASP A 129 6.35 -9.36 7.76
N PHE A 130 5.74 -9.98 8.78
CA PHE A 130 4.67 -9.39 9.57
C PHE A 130 5.16 -9.11 10.99
N TRP A 131 4.99 -7.89 11.46
CA TRP A 131 5.29 -7.53 12.84
C TRP A 131 4.05 -7.56 13.71
N ILE A 132 4.13 -8.30 14.81
CA ILE A 132 3.05 -8.37 15.79
C ILE A 132 3.04 -7.06 16.57
N GLY A 133 2.03 -6.24 16.29
CA GLY A 133 1.76 -4.98 16.96
C GLY A 133 0.39 -4.97 17.61
N PRO A 134 -0.01 -3.87 18.25
CA PRO A 134 -1.33 -3.74 18.89
C PRO A 134 -2.52 -3.99 17.96
N ASP A 135 -2.39 -3.67 16.66
CA ASP A 135 -3.47 -3.87 15.69
C ASP A 135 -3.63 -5.33 15.28
N ALA A 136 -2.58 -6.16 15.40
CA ALA A 136 -2.68 -7.60 15.25
C ALA A 136 -3.66 -8.22 16.26
N PHE A 137 -3.63 -7.75 17.52
CA PHE A 137 -4.56 -8.19 18.55
C PHE A 137 -5.95 -7.59 18.36
N ARG A 138 -6.03 -6.30 18.01
CA ARG A 138 -7.30 -5.61 17.77
C ARG A 138 -8.13 -6.25 16.67
N HIS A 139 -7.47 -6.65 15.59
CA HIS A 139 -8.10 -7.20 14.39
C HIS A 139 -7.97 -8.71 14.27
N PHE A 140 -7.53 -9.39 15.32
CA PHE A 140 -7.27 -10.83 15.33
C PHE A 140 -8.43 -11.65 14.77
N ARG A 141 -9.67 -11.33 15.18
CA ARG A 141 -10.86 -12.05 14.70
C ARG A 141 -11.07 -11.91 13.20
N ALA A 142 -10.84 -10.72 12.65
CA ALA A 142 -11.00 -10.46 11.23
C ALA A 142 -9.96 -11.22 10.39
N PHE A 143 -8.73 -11.36 10.91
CA PHE A 143 -7.64 -12.06 10.24
C PHE A 143 -7.53 -13.56 10.58
N TRP A 144 -8.42 -14.07 11.41
CA TRP A 144 -8.39 -15.49 11.80
C TRP A 144 -8.48 -16.46 10.63
N PRO A 145 -9.32 -16.24 9.58
CA PRO A 145 -9.36 -17.13 8.42
C PRO A 145 -8.01 -17.25 7.70
N GLN A 146 -7.30 -16.13 7.47
CA GLN A 146 -5.99 -16.14 6.83
C GLN A 146 -4.93 -16.82 7.71
N LEU A 147 -4.94 -16.54 9.01
CA LEU A 147 -4.02 -17.18 9.93
C LEU A 147 -4.21 -18.69 9.97
N ARG A 148 -5.46 -19.17 9.86
CA ARG A 148 -5.77 -20.58 9.85
C ARG A 148 -5.41 -21.28 8.52
N SER A 149 -5.59 -20.61 7.38
CA SER A 149 -5.32 -21.14 6.06
C SER A 149 -3.83 -21.22 5.75
N ASP A 150 -3.07 -20.22 6.21
CA ASP A 150 -1.62 -20.15 6.00
C ASP A 150 -0.90 -19.65 7.27
N PRO A 151 -0.76 -20.51 8.29
CA PRO A 151 -0.13 -20.13 9.56
C PRO A 151 1.38 -19.88 9.44
N PHE A 152 2.03 -20.32 8.37
CA PHE A 152 3.49 -20.31 8.22
C PHE A 152 4.00 -19.50 7.01
N GLY A 153 3.14 -19.09 6.10
CA GLY A 153 3.51 -18.35 4.88
C GLY A 153 4.03 -16.92 5.16
N ARG A 154 3.81 -16.42 6.37
CA ARG A 154 4.35 -15.14 6.81
C ARG A 154 5.36 -15.33 7.92
N ARG A 155 6.46 -14.57 7.86
CA ARG A 155 7.40 -14.53 9.00
C ARG A 155 6.92 -13.56 10.05
N TYR A 156 6.50 -14.12 11.17
CA TYR A 156 6.10 -13.34 12.34
C TYR A 156 7.33 -12.80 13.08
N ARG A 157 7.29 -11.54 13.42
CA ARG A 157 8.30 -10.85 14.21
C ARG A 157 7.63 -10.20 15.41
N ALA A 158 8.26 -10.29 16.58
CA ALA A 158 7.65 -9.85 17.83
C ALA A 158 7.33 -8.35 17.88
N MET A 159 8.14 -7.50 17.23
CA MET A 159 7.97 -6.05 17.28
C MET A 159 8.36 -5.39 15.97
N ALA A 160 7.56 -4.40 15.55
CA ALA A 160 7.93 -3.50 14.47
C ALA A 160 9.03 -2.52 14.92
N PRO A 161 9.88 -2.04 14.00
CA PRO A 161 10.81 -0.97 14.29
C PRO A 161 10.10 0.28 14.84
N LYS A 162 10.81 1.05 15.66
CA LYS A 162 10.28 2.28 16.27
C LYS A 162 9.75 3.24 15.19
N GLY A 163 8.58 3.78 15.42
CA GLY A 163 7.95 4.77 14.54
C GLY A 163 7.10 4.18 13.42
N TYR A 164 7.09 2.86 13.20
CA TYR A 164 6.21 2.25 12.21
C TYR A 164 4.72 2.33 12.62
N PRO A 165 3.77 2.25 11.66
CA PRO A 165 2.35 2.47 11.92
C PRO A 165 1.77 1.65 13.06
N ASP A 166 2.15 0.38 13.18
CA ASP A 166 1.70 -0.52 14.24
C ASP A 166 2.80 -0.91 15.25
N ALA A 167 3.86 -0.10 15.40
CA ALA A 167 4.83 -0.33 16.45
C ALA A 167 4.21 -0.05 17.83
N TRP A 168 4.65 -0.79 18.84
CA TRP A 168 4.16 -0.66 20.21
C TRP A 168 4.34 0.74 20.79
N GLY A 169 5.41 1.44 20.43
CA GLY A 169 5.70 2.80 20.87
C GLY A 169 5.14 3.91 19.97
N THR A 170 4.40 3.60 18.91
CA THR A 170 3.82 4.62 18.03
C THR A 170 2.60 5.24 18.70
N ALA A 171 2.59 6.58 18.81
CA ALA A 171 1.48 7.32 19.40
C ALA A 171 0.18 7.04 18.64
N ARG A 172 -0.91 6.79 19.37
CA ARG A 172 -2.24 6.52 18.80
C ARG A 172 -3.25 7.59 19.14
N ARG A 173 -2.82 8.61 19.88
CA ARG A 173 -3.60 9.81 20.23
C ARG A 173 -2.70 11.01 20.15
N TRP A 174 -3.18 12.09 19.56
CA TRP A 174 -2.53 13.37 19.44
C TRP A 174 -3.59 14.45 19.17
N GLU A 175 -3.30 15.67 19.47
CA GLU A 175 -4.11 16.82 19.11
C GLU A 175 -3.53 17.55 17.87
N LYS A 176 -4.27 18.53 17.35
CA LYS A 176 -3.89 19.23 16.12
C LYS A 176 -2.54 19.96 16.21
N ASP A 177 -2.12 20.32 17.41
CA ASP A 177 -0.88 21.07 17.69
C ASP A 177 0.28 20.14 18.11
N ASP A 178 0.02 18.85 18.29
CA ASP A 178 1.05 17.86 18.64
C ASP A 178 1.85 17.40 17.42
N GLU A 179 3.11 17.00 17.66
CA GLU A 179 3.88 16.27 16.67
C GLU A 179 3.32 14.84 16.51
N THR A 180 2.95 14.50 15.30
CA THR A 180 2.27 13.23 14.97
C THR A 180 3.26 12.14 14.56
N PRO A 181 2.84 10.85 14.57
CA PRO A 181 3.64 9.77 14.00
C PRO A 181 3.99 10.00 12.51
N PHE A 182 3.13 10.67 11.76
CA PHE A 182 3.31 10.97 10.33
C PHE A 182 4.42 11.99 10.07
N GLU A 183 4.69 12.87 11.05
CA GLU A 183 5.80 13.82 11.02
C GLU A 183 7.12 13.17 11.40
N ARG A 184 7.08 12.27 12.42
CA ARG A 184 8.26 11.55 12.89
C ARG A 184 8.79 10.54 11.87
N MET A 185 7.91 9.97 11.05
CA MET A 185 8.25 9.05 9.98
C MET A 185 7.54 9.45 8.69
N ARG A 186 8.05 10.48 8.03
CA ARG A 186 7.49 10.99 6.77
C ARG A 186 7.66 10.02 5.62
N VAL A 187 8.74 9.27 5.61
CA VAL A 187 9.05 8.25 4.61
C VAL A 187 9.09 6.89 5.30
N LEU A 188 8.13 6.03 4.98
CA LEU A 188 8.09 4.66 5.47
C LEU A 188 8.93 3.77 4.54
N ASP A 189 10.24 3.78 4.76
CA ASP A 189 11.23 3.05 3.97
C ASP A 189 11.91 1.96 4.82
N PRO A 190 11.30 0.77 4.95
CA PRO A 190 11.87 -0.31 5.73
C PRO A 190 13.10 -0.92 5.06
N ALA A 191 14.10 -1.29 5.84
CA ALA A 191 15.24 -2.06 5.32
C ALA A 191 14.76 -3.41 4.74
N PRO A 192 15.25 -3.83 3.56
CA PRO A 192 14.84 -5.09 2.95
C PRO A 192 15.32 -6.31 3.74
N ASN A 193 14.59 -7.41 3.59
CA ASN A 193 15.00 -8.70 4.14
C ASN A 193 15.94 -9.42 3.15
N ARG A 194 17.22 -9.30 3.40
CA ARG A 194 18.27 -9.87 2.52
C ARG A 194 18.17 -11.38 2.34
N ARG A 195 17.61 -12.11 3.30
CA ARG A 195 17.39 -13.57 3.14
C ARG A 195 16.40 -13.86 2.02
N TRP A 196 15.30 -13.12 1.96
CA TRP A 196 14.32 -13.24 0.90
C TRP A 196 14.89 -12.84 -0.46
N LEU A 197 15.70 -11.79 -0.50
CA LEU A 197 16.35 -11.34 -1.74
C LEU A 197 17.39 -12.36 -2.23
N THR A 198 18.19 -12.92 -1.33
CA THR A 198 19.12 -14.01 -1.67
C THR A 198 18.38 -15.21 -2.24
N GLU A 199 17.27 -15.59 -1.63
CA GLU A 199 16.45 -16.72 -2.11
C GLU A 199 15.80 -16.41 -3.45
N ALA A 200 15.25 -15.21 -3.66
CA ALA A 200 14.69 -14.79 -4.94
C ALA A 200 15.74 -14.87 -6.06
N ARG A 201 16.95 -14.37 -5.81
CA ARG A 201 18.07 -14.47 -6.76
C ARG A 201 18.43 -15.91 -7.06
N ARG A 202 18.54 -16.75 -6.02
CA ARG A 202 18.84 -18.19 -6.17
C ARG A 202 17.82 -18.91 -7.02
N ARG A 203 16.51 -18.67 -6.77
CA ARG A 203 15.41 -19.26 -7.56
C ARG A 203 15.45 -18.78 -9.01
N PHE A 204 15.71 -17.50 -9.23
CA PHE A 204 15.83 -16.95 -10.58
C PHE A 204 16.99 -17.59 -11.35
N GLN A 205 18.17 -17.71 -10.75
CA GLN A 205 19.31 -18.40 -11.37
C GLN A 205 19.05 -19.90 -11.62
N ALA A 206 18.34 -20.58 -10.72
CA ALA A 206 18.00 -21.98 -10.88
C ALA A 206 16.97 -22.19 -12.02
N ALA A 207 16.04 -21.27 -12.23
CA ALA A 207 15.08 -21.31 -13.34
C ALA A 207 15.74 -21.06 -14.70
N TRP A 208 16.81 -20.26 -14.74
CA TRP A 208 17.57 -19.93 -15.96
C TRP A 208 19.08 -20.15 -15.75
N PRO A 209 19.55 -21.41 -15.78
CA PRO A 209 20.96 -21.73 -15.52
C PRO A 209 21.94 -21.15 -16.56
N ALA A 210 21.44 -20.81 -17.77
CA ALA A 210 22.24 -20.17 -18.81
C ALA A 210 22.68 -18.74 -18.45
N LEU A 211 21.98 -18.10 -17.51
CA LEU A 211 22.38 -16.79 -16.97
C LEU A 211 23.57 -16.98 -16.02
N ALA A 212 24.76 -16.55 -16.44
CA ALA A 212 26.02 -16.82 -15.76
C ALA A 212 26.02 -16.30 -14.31
N GLN A 213 25.58 -15.06 -14.10
CA GLN A 213 25.49 -14.46 -12.77
C GLN A 213 24.48 -13.32 -12.78
N VAL A 214 23.58 -13.31 -11.80
CA VAL A 214 22.64 -12.23 -11.60
C VAL A 214 23.28 -11.19 -10.67
N SER A 215 23.69 -10.06 -11.25
CA SER A 215 24.18 -8.90 -10.50
C SER A 215 23.01 -8.07 -9.98
N VAL A 216 23.10 -7.60 -8.74
CA VAL A 216 22.07 -6.82 -8.07
C VAL A 216 22.43 -5.34 -8.10
N ARG A 217 21.59 -4.53 -8.74
CA ARG A 217 21.76 -3.08 -8.84
C ARG A 217 21.29 -2.35 -7.59
N THR A 218 20.13 -2.74 -7.05
CA THR A 218 19.56 -2.13 -5.85
C THR A 218 18.57 -3.06 -5.17
N GLU A 219 18.43 -2.85 -3.88
CA GLU A 219 17.49 -3.58 -3.01
C GLU A 219 16.64 -2.57 -2.24
N TRP A 220 15.35 -2.85 -2.07
CA TRP A 220 14.45 -2.03 -1.26
C TRP A 220 13.35 -2.89 -0.65
N ALA A 221 12.56 -2.29 0.21
CA ALA A 221 11.34 -2.88 0.71
C ALA A 221 10.24 -1.83 0.81
N GLY A 222 9.01 -2.29 0.88
CA GLY A 222 7.83 -1.45 1.11
C GLY A 222 6.91 -2.07 2.13
N MET A 223 6.08 -1.23 2.76
CA MET A 223 5.00 -1.68 3.61
C MET A 223 3.72 -1.77 2.79
N ILE A 224 3.19 -2.97 2.71
CA ILE A 224 1.90 -3.26 2.08
C ILE A 224 0.82 -3.18 3.15
N ASP A 225 -0.21 -2.38 2.93
CA ASP A 225 -1.43 -2.35 3.72
C ASP A 225 -2.33 -3.52 3.34
N VAL A 226 -2.68 -4.37 4.28
CA VAL A 226 -3.42 -5.62 4.04
C VAL A 226 -4.76 -5.57 4.77
N LEU A 227 -5.83 -5.92 4.06
CA LEU A 227 -7.16 -6.14 4.60
C LEU A 227 -7.49 -7.65 4.69
N PRO A 228 -8.45 -8.06 5.54
CA PRO A 228 -8.75 -9.47 5.75
C PRO A 228 -9.19 -10.24 4.49
N ASP A 229 -9.85 -9.58 3.57
CA ASP A 229 -10.36 -10.12 2.31
C ASP A 229 -9.55 -9.68 1.09
N GLU A 230 -8.47 -8.94 1.31
CA GLU A 230 -7.59 -8.38 0.29
C GLU A 230 -8.26 -7.40 -0.70
N LEU A 231 -9.56 -7.10 -0.50
CA LEU A 231 -10.27 -6.12 -1.30
C LEU A 231 -10.07 -4.71 -0.70
N PRO A 232 -9.83 -3.69 -1.52
CA PRO A 232 -9.64 -2.32 -1.02
C PRO A 232 -10.93 -1.74 -0.42
N VAL A 233 -10.78 -0.69 0.40
CA VAL A 233 -11.88 0.16 0.81
C VAL A 233 -11.99 1.33 -0.16
N MET A 234 -13.18 1.50 -0.75
CA MET A 234 -13.55 2.62 -1.63
C MET A 234 -14.91 3.14 -1.21
N GLU A 235 -14.95 4.21 -0.44
CA GLU A 235 -16.25 4.78 -0.04
C GLU A 235 -16.19 6.27 0.30
N ARG A 236 -17.35 6.92 0.21
CA ARG A 236 -17.67 8.10 1.01
C ARG A 236 -18.23 7.63 2.35
N HIS A 237 -17.62 8.06 3.43
CA HIS A 237 -17.94 7.53 4.76
C HIS A 237 -19.26 8.11 5.30
N ALA A 238 -20.29 7.26 5.41
CA ALA A 238 -21.64 7.71 5.73
C ALA A 238 -21.75 8.40 7.12
N ALA A 239 -21.00 7.94 8.11
CA ALA A 239 -21.04 8.48 9.47
C ALA A 239 -20.26 9.80 9.65
N LEU A 240 -19.43 10.19 8.68
CA LEU A 240 -18.70 11.45 8.68
C LEU A 240 -18.74 12.07 7.27
N PRO A 241 -19.81 12.80 6.92
CA PRO A 241 -19.94 13.45 5.63
C PRO A 241 -18.72 14.33 5.30
N GLY A 242 -18.27 14.28 4.04
CA GLY A 242 -17.05 14.95 3.59
C GLY A 242 -15.78 14.13 3.75
N LEU A 243 -15.85 12.94 4.39
CA LEU A 243 -14.73 11.99 4.40
C LEU A 243 -14.92 10.93 3.32
N SER A 244 -13.89 10.77 2.48
CA SER A 244 -13.74 9.66 1.55
C SER A 244 -12.52 8.84 1.90
N ILE A 245 -12.58 7.53 1.66
CA ILE A 245 -11.53 6.57 2.05
C ILE A 245 -11.13 5.74 0.84
N ALA A 246 -9.82 5.67 0.59
CA ALA A 246 -9.20 4.87 -0.44
C ALA A 246 -7.93 4.19 0.13
N THR A 247 -8.03 2.94 0.60
CA THR A 247 -6.92 2.24 1.25
C THR A 247 -7.07 0.72 1.21
N GLY A 248 -6.10 -0.02 1.68
CA GLY A 248 -6.17 -1.48 1.79
C GLY A 248 -6.04 -2.20 0.47
N THR A 249 -5.17 -1.73 -0.41
CA THR A 249 -5.00 -2.33 -1.74
C THR A 249 -4.25 -3.66 -1.74
N SER A 250 -3.77 -4.11 -0.59
CA SER A 250 -3.21 -5.44 -0.33
C SER A 250 -2.15 -5.88 -1.34
N GLY A 251 -1.32 -4.93 -1.81
CA GLY A 251 -0.25 -5.15 -2.80
C GLY A 251 -0.68 -4.99 -4.27
N HIS A 252 -1.96 -4.87 -4.57
CA HIS A 252 -2.49 -4.74 -5.93
C HIS A 252 -2.62 -3.28 -6.42
N GLY A 253 -2.36 -2.30 -5.54
CA GLY A 253 -2.69 -0.89 -5.74
C GLY A 253 -2.07 -0.26 -6.99
N PHE A 254 -0.88 -0.66 -7.41
CA PHE A 254 -0.27 -0.08 -8.59
C PHE A 254 -1.03 -0.45 -9.88
N GLY A 255 -1.39 -1.72 -10.06
CA GLY A 255 -2.09 -2.19 -11.26
C GLY A 255 -3.50 -1.61 -11.37
N ILE A 256 -4.25 -1.60 -10.26
CA ILE A 256 -5.63 -1.08 -10.23
C ILE A 256 -5.71 0.45 -10.06
N GLY A 257 -4.59 1.12 -9.75
CA GLY A 257 -4.54 2.53 -9.37
C GLY A 257 -5.28 3.50 -10.29
N PRO A 258 -5.14 3.43 -11.62
CA PRO A 258 -5.87 4.32 -12.53
C PRO A 258 -7.40 4.17 -12.45
N GLY A 259 -7.90 2.92 -12.43
CA GLY A 259 -9.33 2.63 -12.27
C GLY A 259 -9.85 3.03 -10.88
N TYR A 260 -9.07 2.70 -9.86
CA TYR A 260 -9.34 3.06 -8.47
C TYR A 260 -9.46 4.58 -8.28
N GLY A 261 -8.50 5.33 -8.84
CA GLY A 261 -8.49 6.79 -8.80
C GLY A 261 -9.69 7.41 -9.51
N ARG A 262 -10.09 6.84 -10.68
CA ARG A 262 -11.28 7.28 -11.41
C ARG A 262 -12.57 7.08 -10.58
N VAL A 263 -12.75 5.88 -10.05
CA VAL A 263 -13.93 5.56 -9.20
C VAL A 263 -14.02 6.51 -8.02
N MET A 264 -12.91 6.78 -7.35
CA MET A 264 -12.90 7.71 -6.21
C MET A 264 -13.18 9.15 -6.63
N ALA A 265 -12.71 9.59 -7.80
CA ALA A 265 -13.00 10.91 -8.32
C ALA A 265 -14.50 11.06 -8.63
N ASP A 266 -15.12 10.07 -9.27
CA ASP A 266 -16.55 10.05 -9.56
C ASP A 266 -17.38 10.08 -8.25
N LEU A 267 -17.03 9.26 -7.27
CA LEU A 267 -17.69 9.23 -5.96
C LEU A 267 -17.63 10.59 -5.25
N ILE A 268 -16.46 11.23 -5.21
CA ILE A 268 -16.26 12.52 -4.54
C ILE A 268 -17.02 13.63 -5.28
N ALA A 269 -17.05 13.58 -6.60
CA ALA A 269 -17.81 14.53 -7.43
C ALA A 269 -19.33 14.31 -7.37
N GLY A 270 -19.78 13.20 -6.77
CA GLY A 270 -21.21 12.85 -6.72
C GLY A 270 -21.73 12.22 -8.01
N ASN A 271 -20.85 11.78 -8.89
CA ASN A 271 -21.16 11.05 -10.10
C ASN A 271 -21.37 9.55 -9.82
N ASP A 272 -22.10 8.87 -10.72
CA ASP A 272 -22.16 7.41 -10.71
C ASP A 272 -20.82 6.83 -11.23
N PRO A 273 -20.10 6.03 -10.43
CA PRO A 273 -18.86 5.42 -10.86
C PRO A 273 -19.06 4.29 -11.88
N GLY A 274 -20.29 3.87 -12.16
CA GLY A 274 -20.61 2.81 -13.11
C GLY A 274 -20.25 1.39 -12.64
N HIS A 275 -20.04 1.21 -11.33
CA HIS A 275 -19.64 -0.06 -10.72
C HIS A 275 -20.39 -0.29 -9.41
N ASP A 276 -20.72 -1.55 -9.09
CA ASP A 276 -21.18 -1.91 -7.75
C ASP A 276 -20.02 -1.85 -6.76
N LEU A 277 -20.09 -0.87 -5.87
CA LEU A 277 -19.07 -0.67 -4.83
C LEU A 277 -19.44 -1.31 -3.48
N THR A 278 -20.54 -2.05 -3.41
CA THR A 278 -20.96 -2.73 -2.17
C THR A 278 -19.85 -3.62 -1.57
N PRO A 279 -19.09 -4.42 -2.37
CA PRO A 279 -18.01 -5.23 -1.85
C PRO A 279 -16.80 -4.41 -1.32
N PHE A 280 -16.72 -3.13 -1.64
CA PHE A 280 -15.59 -2.26 -1.26
C PHE A 280 -15.91 -1.33 -0.09
N ARG A 281 -17.13 -1.41 0.47
CA ARG A 281 -17.53 -0.60 1.63
C ARG A 281 -16.93 -1.15 2.92
N LEU A 282 -16.57 -0.25 3.83
CA LEU A 282 -16.03 -0.61 5.14
C LEU A 282 -17.06 -1.41 5.99
N SER A 283 -18.34 -1.20 5.73
CA SER A 283 -19.43 -1.90 6.42
C SER A 283 -19.41 -3.43 6.27
N ARG A 284 -18.71 -3.96 5.25
CA ARG A 284 -18.55 -5.42 5.05
C ARG A 284 -17.78 -6.11 6.19
N PHE A 285 -17.02 -5.35 6.99
CA PHE A 285 -16.32 -5.85 8.17
C PHE A 285 -17.09 -5.70 9.48
N ARG A 286 -18.31 -5.18 9.43
CA ARG A 286 -19.18 -5.12 10.61
C ARG A 286 -19.90 -6.47 10.74
N THR A 287 -19.49 -7.26 11.69
CA THR A 287 -20.18 -8.46 12.18
C THR A 287 -20.66 -8.20 13.61
#